data_1d73877cb81905a2e82af856d44a6e37
#
_entry.id   1d73877cb81905a2e82af856d44a6e37
#
_cell.length_a   1.000
_cell.length_b   1.000
_cell.length_c   1.000
_cell.angle_alpha   90.00
_cell.angle_beta   90.00
_cell.angle_gamma   90.00
#
_symmetry.space_group_name_H-M   'P 1'
#
loop_
_entity.id
_entity.type
_entity.pdbx_description
1 polymer ?
#
loop_
_entity_poly.entity_id
_entity_poly.type
_entity_poly.pdbx_seq_one_letter_code
_entity_poly.pdbx_strand_id
1 'polypeptide(L)'
;MAEISYRELLATIARLVAATSAEAQAADQRRARIEAKATESHAVIGRLTELDFDEDTKRDIATIAANFTGQARGAIEAANAARDLNTGAQDAADTVQKNHGAIHSAVQSAPVAPAKNTAYTRL
;
A
#
# COMPACT_ATOMS: atom_id res chain seq x y z
N MET A 1 11.51 -14.08 -23.67
CA MET A 1 11.28 -13.34 -22.41
C MET A 1 12.56 -12.61 -22.03
N ALA A 2 12.49 -11.31 -21.82
CA ALA A 2 13.68 -10.55 -21.45
C ALA A 2 14.12 -10.93 -20.03
N GLU A 3 15.39 -11.22 -19.86
CA GLU A 3 15.95 -11.46 -18.54
C GLU A 3 16.17 -10.14 -17.82
N ILE A 4 15.89 -10.12 -16.52
CA ILE A 4 16.02 -8.95 -15.67
C ILE A 4 17.40 -8.98 -15.02
N SER A 5 18.16 -7.89 -15.17
CA SER A 5 19.44 -7.74 -14.49
C SER A 5 19.21 -7.51 -12.98
N TYR A 6 20.26 -7.73 -12.18
CA TYR A 6 20.22 -7.45 -10.75
C TYR A 6 19.78 -6.01 -10.45
N ARG A 7 20.33 -5.04 -11.20
CA ARG A 7 19.97 -3.63 -11.03
C ARG A 7 18.53 -3.35 -11.39
N GLU A 8 18.04 -3.94 -12.48
CA GLU A 8 16.64 -3.80 -12.89
C GLU A 8 15.68 -4.39 -11.88
N LEU A 9 16.05 -5.55 -11.31
CA LEU A 9 15.27 -6.19 -10.26
C LEU A 9 15.15 -5.29 -9.03
N LEU A 10 16.28 -4.78 -8.54
CA LEU A 10 16.27 -3.86 -7.39
C LEU A 10 15.50 -2.58 -7.68
N ALA A 11 15.64 -2.02 -8.88
CA ALA A 11 14.89 -0.83 -9.27
C ALA A 11 13.38 -1.10 -9.33
N THR A 12 12.99 -2.27 -9.82
CA THR A 12 11.58 -2.69 -9.85
C THR A 12 11.02 -2.84 -8.44
N ILE A 13 11.77 -3.48 -7.54
CA ILE A 13 11.36 -3.63 -6.14
C ILE A 13 11.26 -2.25 -5.46
N ALA A 14 12.19 -1.35 -5.71
CA ALA A 14 12.15 0.00 -5.16
C ALA A 14 10.90 0.77 -5.61
N ARG A 15 10.50 0.63 -6.87
CA ARG A 15 9.26 1.22 -7.37
C ARG A 15 8.03 0.62 -6.70
N LEU A 16 8.04 -0.68 -6.45
CA LEU A 16 6.95 -1.35 -5.74
C LEU A 16 6.84 -0.86 -4.30
N VAL A 17 7.97 -0.71 -3.60
CA VAL A 17 8.00 -0.14 -2.23
C VAL A 17 7.40 1.26 -2.23
N ALA A 18 7.80 2.12 -3.15
CA ALA A 18 7.27 3.48 -3.25
C ALA A 18 5.77 3.49 -3.57
N ALA A 19 5.32 2.65 -4.50
CA ALA A 19 3.92 2.57 -4.90
C ALA A 19 3.03 2.07 -3.76
N THR A 20 3.46 1.04 -3.03
CA THR A 20 2.67 0.49 -1.91
C THR A 20 2.66 1.43 -0.72
N SER A 21 3.72 2.19 -0.47
CA SER A 21 3.77 3.23 0.55
C SER A 21 2.77 4.35 0.23
N ALA A 22 2.75 4.82 -1.02
CA ALA A 22 1.82 5.84 -1.47
C ALA A 22 0.36 5.37 -1.38
N GLU A 23 0.09 4.10 -1.74
CA GLU A 23 -1.25 3.53 -1.65
C GLU A 23 -1.72 3.41 -0.20
N ALA A 24 -0.85 3.02 0.72
CA ALA A 24 -1.17 2.96 2.14
C ALA A 24 -1.56 4.35 2.68
N GLN A 25 -0.81 5.39 2.31
CA GLN A 25 -1.14 6.77 2.70
C GLN A 25 -2.47 7.22 2.11
N ALA A 26 -2.72 6.93 0.84
CA ALA A 26 -3.98 7.29 0.18
C ALA A 26 -5.17 6.60 0.84
N ALA A 27 -5.03 5.34 1.21
CA ALA A 27 -6.07 4.58 1.90
C ALA A 27 -6.34 5.16 3.30
N ASP A 28 -5.31 5.54 4.04
CA ASP A 28 -5.47 6.18 5.35
C ASP A 28 -6.19 7.53 5.24
N GLN A 29 -5.87 8.32 4.23
CA GLN A 29 -6.54 9.60 3.99
C GLN A 29 -8.01 9.39 3.61
N ARG A 30 -8.30 8.39 2.79
CA ARG A 30 -9.69 8.01 2.46
C ARG A 30 -10.45 7.61 3.71
N ARG A 31 -9.85 6.76 4.54
CA ARG A 31 -10.45 6.34 5.82
C ARG A 31 -10.82 7.54 6.68
N ALA A 32 -9.90 8.48 6.86
CA ALA A 32 -10.15 9.66 7.68
C ALA A 32 -11.32 10.49 7.16
N ARG A 33 -11.40 10.70 5.83
CA ARG A 33 -12.52 11.43 5.22
C ARG A 33 -13.85 10.71 5.38
N ILE A 34 -13.84 9.39 5.21
CA ILE A 34 -15.06 8.58 5.33
C ILE A 34 -15.54 8.55 6.77
N GLU A 35 -14.62 8.41 7.74
CA GLU A 35 -14.97 8.47 9.17
C GLU A 35 -15.56 9.83 9.56
N ALA A 36 -15.02 10.91 9.00
CA ALA A 36 -15.59 12.25 9.23
C ALA A 36 -17.03 12.35 8.70
N LYS A 37 -17.31 11.75 7.53
CA LYS A 37 -18.67 11.71 6.97
C LYS A 37 -19.62 10.88 7.82
N ALA A 38 -19.15 9.77 8.38
CA ALA A 38 -19.94 8.96 9.31
C ALA A 38 -20.28 9.78 10.57
N THR A 39 -19.32 10.49 11.13
CA THR A 39 -19.52 11.35 12.30
C THR A 39 -20.53 12.48 12.00
N GLU A 40 -20.41 13.13 10.84
CA GLU A 40 -21.38 14.15 10.41
C GLU A 40 -22.79 13.58 10.32
N SER A 41 -22.92 12.37 9.75
CA SER A 41 -24.23 11.72 9.62
C SER A 41 -24.86 11.43 10.99
N HIS A 42 -24.08 10.96 11.95
CA HIS A 42 -24.55 10.74 13.32
C HIS A 42 -24.96 12.06 13.99
N ALA A 43 -24.22 13.14 13.78
CA ALA A 43 -24.57 14.45 14.30
C ALA A 43 -25.89 14.97 13.71
N VAL A 44 -26.13 14.73 12.42
CA VAL A 44 -27.41 15.08 11.77
C VAL A 44 -28.55 14.28 12.40
N ILE A 45 -28.39 13.00 12.68
CA ILE A 45 -29.39 12.18 13.36
C ILE A 45 -29.73 12.79 14.72
N GLY A 46 -28.73 13.20 15.48
CA GLY A 46 -28.94 13.85 16.79
C GLY A 46 -29.78 15.11 16.68
N ARG A 47 -29.48 15.96 15.69
CA ARG A 47 -30.24 17.20 15.46
C ARG A 47 -31.67 16.93 15.01
N LEU A 48 -31.88 15.95 14.15
CA LEU A 48 -33.22 15.55 13.70
C LEU A 48 -34.05 15.01 14.86
N THR A 49 -33.41 14.29 15.78
CA THR A 49 -34.07 13.82 17.01
C THR A 49 -34.50 14.98 17.89
N GLU A 50 -33.65 15.99 18.08
CA GLU A 50 -33.99 17.21 18.84
C GLU A 50 -35.14 18.00 18.21
N LEU A 51 -35.23 18.00 16.88
CA LEU A 51 -36.24 18.69 16.13
C LEU A 51 -37.53 17.85 15.93
N ASP A 52 -37.60 16.68 16.54
CA ASP A 52 -38.71 15.74 16.44
C ASP A 52 -39.06 15.37 14.99
N PHE A 53 -38.04 15.09 14.20
CA PHE A 53 -38.20 14.65 12.82
C PHE A 53 -38.72 13.21 12.77
N ASP A 54 -39.31 12.82 11.64
CA ASP A 54 -39.89 11.49 11.49
C ASP A 54 -38.84 10.37 11.55
N GLU A 55 -39.29 9.19 11.98
CA GLU A 55 -38.44 8.03 12.17
C GLU A 55 -37.85 7.49 10.85
N ASP A 56 -38.59 7.61 9.75
CA ASP A 56 -38.14 7.12 8.46
C ASP A 56 -36.94 7.91 7.96
N THR A 57 -36.97 9.25 8.07
CA THR A 57 -35.84 10.11 7.71
C THR A 57 -34.61 9.79 8.56
N LYS A 58 -34.80 9.63 9.89
CA LYS A 58 -33.70 9.26 10.79
C LYS A 58 -33.12 7.91 10.45
N ARG A 59 -33.95 6.95 10.08
CA ARG A 59 -33.50 5.59 9.68
C ARG A 59 -32.70 5.64 8.40
N ASP A 60 -33.11 6.44 7.42
CA ASP A 60 -32.37 6.58 6.15
C ASP A 60 -30.99 7.16 6.39
N ILE A 61 -30.86 8.16 7.24
CA ILE A 61 -29.58 8.76 7.58
C ILE A 61 -28.71 7.78 8.38
N ALA A 62 -29.31 6.99 9.27
CA ALA A 62 -28.59 5.94 9.99
C ALA A 62 -28.01 4.88 9.02
N THR A 63 -28.75 4.54 7.97
CA THR A 63 -28.27 3.64 6.93
C THR A 63 -27.06 4.23 6.19
N ILE A 64 -27.11 5.51 5.86
CA ILE A 64 -25.99 6.22 5.24
C ILE A 64 -24.77 6.20 6.16
N ALA A 65 -24.96 6.49 7.46
CA ALA A 65 -23.87 6.45 8.43
C ALA A 65 -23.22 5.06 8.54
N ALA A 66 -24.05 4.01 8.54
CA ALA A 66 -23.56 2.62 8.56
C ALA A 66 -22.77 2.29 7.31
N ASN A 67 -23.19 2.78 6.14
CA ASN A 67 -22.46 2.59 4.88
C ASN A 67 -21.10 3.27 4.92
N PHE A 68 -20.99 4.48 5.45
CA PHE A 68 -19.71 5.16 5.62
C PHE A 68 -18.79 4.40 6.57
N THR A 69 -19.32 3.87 7.67
CA THR A 69 -18.53 3.05 8.60
C THR A 69 -17.98 1.79 7.92
N GLY A 70 -18.80 1.13 7.10
CA GLY A 70 -18.35 -0.02 6.31
C GLY A 70 -17.28 0.33 5.30
N GLN A 71 -17.41 1.47 4.63
CA GLN A 71 -16.39 1.95 3.68
C GLN A 71 -15.08 2.30 4.39
N ALA A 72 -15.14 2.90 5.57
CA ALA A 72 -13.96 3.20 6.37
C ALA A 72 -13.21 1.92 6.76
N ARG A 73 -13.94 0.87 7.12
CA ARG A 73 -13.35 -0.44 7.42
C ARG A 73 -12.64 -1.01 6.19
N GLY A 74 -13.26 -0.92 5.01
CA GLY A 74 -12.65 -1.35 3.76
C GLY A 74 -11.36 -0.57 3.45
N ALA A 75 -11.33 0.72 3.72
CA ALA A 75 -10.13 1.54 3.55
C ALA A 75 -9.01 1.13 4.53
N ILE A 76 -9.35 0.77 5.76
CA ILE A 76 -8.38 0.24 6.74
C ILE A 76 -7.78 -1.06 6.23
N GLU A 77 -8.60 -1.97 5.73
CA GLU A 77 -8.14 -3.25 5.17
C GLU A 77 -7.22 -3.02 3.98
N ALA A 78 -7.56 -2.09 3.08
CA ALA A 78 -6.73 -1.75 1.94
C ALA A 78 -5.38 -1.16 2.37
N ALA A 79 -5.37 -0.29 3.39
CA ALA A 79 -4.14 0.27 3.93
C ALA A 79 -3.24 -0.81 4.54
N ASN A 80 -3.82 -1.74 5.27
CA ASN A 80 -3.07 -2.85 5.87
C ASN A 80 -2.49 -3.78 4.80
N ALA A 81 -3.27 -4.10 3.77
CA ALA A 81 -2.79 -4.90 2.65
C ALA A 81 -1.62 -4.22 1.91
N ALA A 82 -1.72 -2.90 1.69
CA ALA A 82 -0.64 -2.14 1.07
C ALA A 82 0.63 -2.12 1.93
N ARG A 83 0.49 -2.02 3.25
CA ARG A 83 1.63 -2.09 4.17
C ARG A 83 2.28 -3.47 4.16
N ASP A 84 1.49 -4.53 4.11
CA ASP A 84 2.00 -5.89 4.04
C ASP A 84 2.77 -6.13 2.74
N LEU A 85 2.25 -5.64 1.62
CA LEU A 85 2.97 -5.68 0.34
C LEU A 85 4.26 -4.87 0.38
N ASN A 86 4.24 -3.71 1.02
CA ASN A 86 5.42 -2.87 1.19
C ASN A 86 6.50 -3.60 1.99
N THR A 87 6.14 -4.21 3.11
CA THR A 87 7.06 -5.00 3.95
C THR A 87 7.62 -6.17 3.15
N GLY A 88 6.78 -6.90 2.44
CA GLY A 88 7.21 -8.02 1.59
C GLY A 88 8.18 -7.58 0.49
N ALA A 89 7.95 -6.43 -0.12
CA ALA A 89 8.84 -5.87 -1.14
C ALA A 89 10.19 -5.47 -0.54
N GLN A 90 10.20 -4.86 0.63
CA GLN A 90 11.44 -4.52 1.34
C GLN A 90 12.23 -5.77 1.70
N ASP A 91 11.57 -6.80 2.22
CA ASP A 91 12.21 -8.08 2.55
C ASP A 91 12.78 -8.75 1.29
N ALA A 92 12.07 -8.68 0.17
CA ALA A 92 12.55 -9.19 -1.11
C ALA A 92 13.81 -8.45 -1.57
N ALA A 93 13.84 -7.12 -1.44
CA ALA A 93 15.02 -6.33 -1.77
C ALA A 93 16.22 -6.72 -0.92
N ASP A 94 16.01 -6.87 0.39
CA ASP A 94 17.07 -7.27 1.33
C ASP A 94 17.59 -8.67 0.99
N THR A 95 16.71 -9.60 0.68
CA THR A 95 17.07 -10.96 0.29
C THR A 95 17.88 -10.98 -1.00
N VAL A 96 17.45 -10.22 -2.01
CA VAL A 96 18.17 -10.11 -3.29
C VAL A 96 19.57 -9.52 -3.06
N GLN A 97 19.69 -8.46 -2.28
CA GLN A 97 20.98 -7.85 -1.97
C GLN A 97 21.88 -8.80 -1.20
N LYS A 98 21.35 -9.51 -0.23
CA LYS A 98 22.10 -10.44 0.61
C LYS A 98 22.62 -11.63 -0.21
N ASN A 99 21.78 -12.19 -1.09
CA ASN A 99 22.12 -13.40 -1.82
C ASN A 99 22.91 -13.12 -3.10
N HIS A 100 22.70 -11.99 -3.75
CA HIS A 100 23.24 -11.70 -5.07
C HIS A 100 24.17 -10.48 -5.11
N GLY A 101 24.00 -9.54 -4.17
CA GLY A 101 24.80 -8.31 -4.15
C GLY A 101 26.29 -8.57 -3.96
N ALA A 102 26.65 -9.48 -3.08
CA ALA A 102 28.04 -9.84 -2.83
C ALA A 102 28.70 -10.48 -4.07
N ILE A 103 27.96 -11.35 -4.76
CA ILE A 103 28.42 -11.98 -5.99
C ILE A 103 28.59 -10.93 -7.08
N HIS A 104 27.62 -10.06 -7.25
CA HIS A 104 27.68 -8.98 -8.24
C HIS A 104 28.87 -8.06 -8.00
N SER A 105 29.11 -7.65 -6.76
CA SER A 105 30.24 -6.80 -6.40
C SER A 105 31.56 -7.50 -6.63
N ALA A 106 31.67 -8.79 -6.28
CA ALA A 106 32.87 -9.59 -6.50
C ALA A 106 33.22 -9.70 -7.99
N VAL A 107 32.20 -9.90 -8.84
CA VAL A 107 32.39 -9.98 -10.29
C VAL A 107 32.87 -8.64 -10.85
N GLN A 108 32.29 -7.53 -10.43
CA GLN A 108 32.65 -6.20 -10.90
C GLN A 108 34.04 -5.75 -10.47
N SER A 109 34.52 -6.20 -9.32
CA SER A 109 35.84 -5.86 -8.79
C SER A 109 36.90 -6.91 -9.10
N ALA A 110 36.57 -7.98 -9.84
CA ALA A 110 37.51 -9.01 -10.21
C ALA A 110 38.64 -8.44 -11.07
N PRO A 111 39.90 -8.81 -10.80
CA PRO A 111 41.06 -8.30 -11.58
C PRO A 111 41.08 -8.84 -13.01
N VAL A 112 40.40 -9.97 -13.27
CA VAL A 112 40.25 -10.56 -14.61
C VAL A 112 38.83 -10.38 -15.06
N ALA A 113 38.62 -9.77 -16.23
CA ALA A 113 37.27 -9.55 -16.77
C ALA A 113 36.56 -10.89 -17.00
N PRO A 114 35.31 -11.04 -16.53
CA PRO A 114 34.50 -12.22 -16.79
C PRO A 114 34.28 -12.39 -18.30
N ALA A 115 34.20 -13.62 -18.77
CA ALA A 115 34.03 -13.94 -20.19
C ALA A 115 32.71 -13.35 -20.75
N LYS A 116 31.68 -13.23 -19.92
CA LYS A 116 30.40 -12.64 -20.31
C LYS A 116 29.82 -11.84 -19.14
N ASN A 117 30.02 -10.54 -19.15
CA ASN A 117 29.50 -9.67 -18.08
C ASN A 117 28.00 -9.77 -17.90
N THR A 118 27.23 -9.92 -18.99
CA THR A 118 25.80 -10.01 -18.94
C THR A 118 25.28 -11.21 -18.18
N ALA A 119 26.03 -12.34 -18.17
CA ALA A 119 25.66 -13.52 -17.41
C ALA A 119 25.69 -13.28 -15.90
N TYR A 120 26.59 -12.42 -15.43
CA TYR A 120 26.75 -12.13 -13.99
C TYR A 120 25.91 -10.96 -13.51
N THR A 121 25.43 -10.11 -14.39
CA THR A 121 24.58 -8.98 -14.04
C THR A 121 23.10 -9.35 -14.00
N ARG A 122 22.73 -10.57 -14.37
CA ARG A 122 21.35 -11.07 -14.43
C ARG A 122 20.99 -11.98 -13.27
N LEU A 123 21.62 -11.80 -12.15
CA LEU A 123 21.34 -12.61 -10.96
C LEU A 123 20.12 -12.12 -10.16
#